data_6220ec373077e6df2a9aae96a97f08f0
#
_entry.id   6220ec373077e6df2a9aae96a97f08f0
#
_cell.length_a   1.000
_cell.length_b   1.000
_cell.length_c   1.000
_cell.angle_alpha   90.00
_cell.angle_beta   90.00
_cell.angle_gamma   90.00
#
_symmetry.space_group_name_H-M   'P 1'
#
loop_
_entity.id
_entity.type
_entity.pdbx_description
1 polymer ?
#
loop_
_entity_poly.entity_id
_entity_poly.type
_entity_poly.pdbx_seq_one_letter_code
_entity_poly.pdbx_strand_id
1 'polypeptide(L)'
;MVAWGIFGHKPLPKQKVITGRLEIERNGEVAYLEYSLSGNVLELIHTEVPKKLRGMSLASSLAETALHWAREKNLKVDIICPLVQEYITKHPEHSDLVLH
;
A
#
# COMPACT_ATOMS: atom_id res chain seq x y z
N MET A 1 -22.57 -30.75 -11.64
CA MET A 1 -22.83 -29.93 -11.64
C MET A 1 -23.05 -29.42 -11.63
N VAL A 2 -22.69 -29.49 -11.53
CA VAL A 2 -22.86 -28.59 -11.55
C VAL A 2 -22.87 -28.08 -11.42
N ALA A 3 -22.61 -28.16 -11.31
CA ALA A 3 -22.72 -27.25 -11.31
C ALA A 3 -22.60 -26.73 -11.25
N TRP A 4 -22.36 -26.73 -11.22
CA TRP A 4 -22.33 -25.74 -11.23
C TRP A 4 -22.66 -25.11 -11.33
N GLY A 5 -22.58 -25.34 -11.27
CA GLY A 5 -22.81 -24.41 -11.42
C GLY A 5 -23.08 -24.10 -11.39
N ILE A 6 -23.33 -24.26 -11.30
CA ILE A 6 -23.69 -23.76 -11.20
C ILE A 6 -24.04 -23.64 -10.78
N PHE A 7 -23.93 -23.70 -10.53
CA PHE A 7 -24.01 -23.20 -10.16
C PHE A 7 -23.92 -22.80 -9.83
N GLY A 8 -24.08 -23.46 -9.63
CA GLY A 8 -23.95 -22.87 -9.30
C GLY A 8 -23.49 -22.24 -9.31
N HIS A 9 -24.23 -21.78 -9.78
CA HIS A 9 -23.28 -20.86 -9.96
C HIS A 9 -22.66 -20.30 -8.75
N LYS A 10 -21.52 -20.39 -8.71
CA LYS A 10 -20.83 -19.85 -7.63
C LYS A 10 -20.55 -18.39 -7.91
N PRO A 11 -20.86 -17.47 -7.01
CA PRO A 11 -20.48 -16.11 -7.21
C PRO A 11 -18.97 -16.04 -7.33
N LEU A 12 -18.49 -15.01 -8.01
CA LEU A 12 -17.06 -14.78 -8.05
C LEU A 12 -16.53 -14.78 -6.63
N PRO A 13 -15.42 -15.45 -6.40
CA PRO A 13 -14.84 -15.42 -5.07
C PRO A 13 -14.54 -13.97 -4.71
N LYS A 14 -14.93 -13.59 -3.54
CA LYS A 14 -14.57 -12.28 -3.05
C LYS A 14 -13.07 -12.20 -3.00
N GLN A 15 -12.52 -11.14 -3.55
CA GLN A 15 -11.11 -10.91 -3.39
C GLN A 15 -10.85 -10.70 -1.92
N LYS A 16 -9.84 -11.37 -1.44
CA LYS A 16 -9.44 -11.22 -0.08
C LYS A 16 -8.80 -9.85 0.08
N VAL A 17 -9.32 -9.04 1.00
CA VAL A 17 -8.74 -7.75 1.30
C VAL A 17 -7.89 -7.90 2.54
N ILE A 18 -6.63 -7.53 2.43
CA ILE A 18 -5.68 -7.59 3.52
C ILE A 18 -5.31 -6.17 3.89
N THR A 19 -5.57 -5.80 5.14
CA THR A 19 -5.19 -4.48 5.63
C THR A 19 -4.04 -4.62 6.61
N GLY A 20 -3.22 -3.59 6.70
CA GLY A 20 -2.10 -3.63 7.61
C GLY A 20 -1.36 -2.32 7.65
N ARG A 21 -0.20 -2.35 8.26
CA ARG A 21 0.68 -1.20 8.38
C ARG A 21 2.11 -1.61 8.14
N LEU A 22 2.84 -0.73 7.45
CA LEU A 22 4.30 -0.77 7.47
C LEU A 22 4.73 0.13 8.61
N GLU A 23 5.59 -0.35 9.49
CA GLU A 23 5.96 0.40 10.69
C GLU A 23 7.46 0.56 10.82
N ILE A 24 7.87 1.71 11.33
CA ILE A 24 9.26 1.97 11.69
C ILE A 24 9.26 2.48 13.11
N GLU A 25 9.99 1.80 13.99
CA GLU A 25 10.10 2.23 15.36
C GLU A 25 11.43 2.94 15.58
N ARG A 26 11.37 4.06 16.32
CA ARG A 26 12.55 4.81 16.73
C ARG A 26 12.27 5.39 18.10
N ASN A 27 13.17 5.10 19.05
CA ASN A 27 13.09 5.70 20.39
C ASN A 27 11.73 5.50 21.06
N GLY A 28 11.12 4.33 20.86
CA GLY A 28 9.83 4.00 21.46
C GLY A 28 8.63 4.59 20.75
N GLU A 29 8.83 5.35 19.69
CA GLU A 29 7.77 5.92 18.88
C GLU A 29 7.64 5.15 17.58
N VAL A 30 6.44 5.08 17.03
CA VAL A 30 6.17 4.31 15.81
C VAL A 30 5.63 5.23 14.72
N ALA A 31 6.31 5.23 13.58
CA ALA A 31 5.78 5.82 12.35
C ALA A 31 5.19 4.70 11.52
N TYR A 32 4.10 4.96 10.82
CA TYR A 32 3.48 3.89 10.05
C TYR A 32 2.81 4.39 8.78
N LEU A 33 2.63 3.46 7.85
CA LEU A 33 1.89 3.68 6.61
C LEU A 33 0.83 2.59 6.53
N GLU A 34 -0.43 2.99 6.58
CA GLU A 34 -1.55 2.07 6.47
C GLU A 34 -1.79 1.71 5.03
N TYR A 35 -2.04 0.44 4.78
CA TYR A 35 -2.29 -0.05 3.44
C TYR A 35 -3.44 -1.04 3.41
N SER A 36 -3.98 -1.24 2.21
CA SER A 36 -4.96 -2.27 1.95
C SER A 36 -4.56 -2.96 0.64
N LEU A 37 -4.49 -4.27 0.67
CA LEU A 37 -4.14 -5.05 -0.51
C LEU A 37 -5.36 -5.85 -0.96
N SER A 38 -5.78 -5.65 -2.19
CA SER A 38 -6.91 -6.33 -2.76
C SER A 38 -6.54 -6.79 -4.16
N GLY A 39 -6.47 -8.11 -4.37
CA GLY A 39 -5.98 -8.63 -5.64
C GLY A 39 -4.54 -8.20 -5.88
N ASN A 40 -4.30 -7.51 -6.97
CA ASN A 40 -2.97 -6.99 -7.29
C ASN A 40 -2.87 -5.48 -7.13
N VAL A 41 -3.79 -4.87 -6.37
CA VAL A 41 -3.79 -3.44 -6.11
C VAL A 41 -3.47 -3.18 -4.65
N LEU A 42 -2.42 -2.39 -4.43
CA LEU A 42 -2.00 -1.98 -3.11
C LEU A 42 -2.42 -0.53 -2.91
N GLU A 43 -3.37 -0.30 -2.00
CA GLU A 43 -3.79 1.05 -1.64
C GLU A 43 -2.91 1.56 -0.52
N LEU A 44 -2.34 2.74 -0.70
CA LEU A 44 -1.53 3.39 0.34
C LEU A 44 -2.38 4.53 0.90
N ILE A 45 -2.86 4.33 2.14
CA ILE A 45 -4.01 5.07 2.64
C ILE A 45 -3.61 6.26 3.50
N HIS A 46 -2.74 6.04 4.47
CA HIS A 46 -2.42 7.08 5.45
C HIS A 46 -1.05 6.84 6.05
N THR A 47 -0.29 7.92 6.20
CA THR A 47 1.03 7.87 6.84
C THR A 47 0.99 8.74 8.08
N GLU A 48 1.50 8.21 9.18
CA GLU A 48 1.56 8.94 10.42
C GLU A 48 2.99 8.88 10.97
N VAL A 49 3.56 10.05 11.23
CA VAL A 49 4.89 10.15 11.82
C VAL A 49 4.76 10.95 13.11
N PRO A 50 5.07 10.34 14.27
CA PRO A 50 5.00 11.06 15.52
C PRO A 50 5.85 12.32 15.49
N LYS A 51 5.40 13.32 16.24
CA LYS A 51 6.05 14.62 16.24
C LYS A 51 7.55 14.52 16.54
N LYS A 52 7.92 13.64 17.48
CA LYS A 52 9.31 13.46 17.87
C LYS A 52 10.18 12.85 16.79
N LEU A 53 9.58 12.21 15.80
CA LEU A 53 10.32 11.55 14.73
C LEU A 53 10.33 12.36 13.44
N ARG A 54 9.69 13.50 13.41
CA ARG A 54 9.67 14.33 12.21
C ARG A 54 11.05 14.85 11.91
N GLY A 55 11.35 14.97 10.63
CA GLY A 55 12.68 15.39 10.20
C GLY A 55 13.66 14.25 9.99
N MET A 56 13.23 13.00 10.26
CA MET A 56 14.08 11.83 10.05
C MET A 56 13.80 11.12 8.74
N SER A 57 13.01 11.72 7.87
CA SER A 57 12.66 11.17 6.55
C SER A 57 11.96 9.83 6.63
N LEU A 58 11.23 9.58 7.73
CA LEU A 58 10.57 8.28 7.89
C LEU A 58 9.40 8.10 6.94
N ALA A 59 8.68 9.18 6.63
CA ALA A 59 7.59 9.10 5.66
C ALA A 59 8.13 8.66 4.29
N SER A 60 9.27 9.20 3.88
CA SER A 60 9.91 8.80 2.62
C SER A 60 10.36 7.35 2.66
N SER A 61 10.91 6.90 3.79
CA SER A 61 11.34 5.51 3.94
C SER A 61 10.16 4.56 3.86
N LEU A 62 9.04 4.92 4.48
CA LEU A 62 7.82 4.11 4.42
C LEU A 62 7.28 4.04 2.99
N ALA A 63 7.24 5.18 2.30
CA ALA A 63 6.77 5.20 0.92
C ALA A 63 7.68 4.37 0.03
N GLU A 64 8.98 4.50 0.18
CA GLU A 64 9.93 3.74 -0.62
C GLU A 64 9.78 2.24 -0.39
N THR A 65 9.61 1.83 0.86
CA THR A 65 9.43 0.43 1.21
C THR A 65 8.16 -0.13 0.56
N ALA A 66 7.07 0.64 0.62
CA ALA A 66 5.80 0.20 0.03
C ALA A 66 5.92 0.06 -1.48
N LEU A 67 6.58 1.00 -2.13
CA LEU A 67 6.73 0.96 -3.59
C LEU A 67 7.66 -0.15 -4.04
N HIS A 68 8.71 -0.40 -3.26
CA HIS A 68 9.61 -1.52 -3.53
C HIS A 68 8.87 -2.85 -3.41
N TRP A 69 8.07 -2.99 -2.37
CA TRP A 69 7.23 -4.17 -2.19
C TRP A 69 6.30 -4.37 -3.38
N ALA A 70 5.64 -3.30 -3.81
CA ALA A 70 4.73 -3.39 -4.95
C ALA A 70 5.48 -3.85 -6.20
N ARG A 71 6.68 -3.35 -6.41
CA ARG A 71 7.46 -3.73 -7.59
C ARG A 71 7.85 -5.19 -7.54
N GLU A 72 8.28 -5.66 -6.37
CA GLU A 72 8.70 -7.06 -6.23
C GLU A 72 7.55 -8.03 -6.43
N LYS A 73 6.34 -7.63 -6.06
CA LYS A 73 5.17 -8.50 -6.13
C LYS A 73 4.30 -8.22 -7.34
N ASN A 74 4.75 -7.35 -8.24
CA ASN A 74 4.00 -6.97 -9.45
C ASN A 74 2.63 -6.41 -9.11
N LEU A 75 2.58 -5.58 -8.07
CA LEU A 75 1.35 -4.92 -7.66
C LEU A 75 1.25 -3.55 -8.32
N LYS A 76 0.03 -3.12 -8.57
CA LYS A 76 -0.24 -1.72 -8.89
C LYS A 76 -0.56 -0.98 -7.61
N VAL A 77 -0.29 0.30 -7.59
CA VAL A 77 -0.43 1.10 -6.39
C VAL A 77 -1.48 2.18 -6.60
N ASP A 78 -2.43 2.24 -5.70
CA ASP A 78 -3.43 3.31 -5.67
C ASP A 78 -3.05 4.21 -4.49
N ILE A 79 -2.64 5.43 -4.80
CA ILE A 79 -2.10 6.33 -3.78
C ILE A 79 -3.20 7.26 -3.28
N ILE A 80 -3.61 7.04 -2.04
CA ILE A 80 -4.62 7.86 -1.39
C ILE A 80 -3.94 8.86 -0.45
N CYS A 81 -2.82 8.47 0.14
CA CYS A 81 -2.09 9.27 1.10
C CYS A 81 -1.35 10.43 0.43
N PRO A 82 -1.57 11.68 0.87
CA PRO A 82 -0.88 12.84 0.28
C PRO A 82 0.64 12.79 0.42
N LEU A 83 1.15 12.21 1.49
CA LEU A 83 2.60 12.14 1.69
C LEU A 83 3.26 11.21 0.67
N VAL A 84 2.59 10.11 0.34
CA VAL A 84 3.10 9.20 -0.67
C VAL A 84 2.97 9.84 -2.06
N GLN A 85 1.90 10.58 -2.28
CA GLN A 85 1.73 11.29 -3.55
C GLN A 85 2.87 12.29 -3.76
N GLU A 86 3.26 12.99 -2.71
CA GLU A 86 4.37 13.91 -2.78
C GLU A 86 5.68 13.18 -3.07
N TYR A 87 5.86 12.01 -2.44
CA TYR A 87 7.05 11.21 -2.68
C TYR A 87 7.16 10.80 -4.15
N ILE A 88 6.05 10.36 -4.74
CA ILE A 88 6.03 9.96 -6.15
C ILE A 88 6.37 11.13 -7.05
N THR A 89 5.87 12.31 -6.73
CA THR A 89 6.17 13.51 -7.51
C THR A 89 7.67 13.78 -7.57
N LYS A 90 8.37 13.52 -6.46
CA LYS A 90 9.81 13.73 -6.38
C LYS A 90 10.61 12.54 -6.89
N HIS A 91 9.98 11.39 -7.06
CA HIS A 91 10.64 10.16 -7.50
C HIS A 91 9.84 9.53 -8.64
N PRO A 92 9.83 10.17 -9.82
CA PRO A 92 9.00 9.71 -10.93
C PRO A 92 9.37 8.34 -11.48
N GLU A 93 10.52 7.80 -11.08
CA GLU A 93 10.90 6.45 -11.48
C GLU A 93 9.91 5.39 -10.99
N HIS A 94 9.07 5.72 -10.02
CA HIS A 94 8.05 4.80 -9.51
C HIS A 94 6.66 5.03 -10.11
N SER A 95 6.54 5.98 -11.04
CA SER A 95 5.22 6.34 -11.57
C SER A 95 4.58 5.21 -12.38
N ASP A 96 5.39 4.28 -12.88
CA ASP A 96 4.87 3.13 -13.63
C ASP A 96 4.04 2.19 -12.77
N LEU A 97 4.19 2.25 -11.44
CA LEU A 97 3.42 1.41 -10.53
C LEU A 97 2.04 1.99 -10.23
N VAL A 98 1.86 3.28 -10.45
CA VAL A 98 0.67 3.99 -9.99
C VAL A 98 -0.50 3.76 -10.92
N LEU A 99 -1.65 3.43 -10.33
CA LEU A 99 -2.90 3.36 -11.08
C LEU A 99 -3.36 4.77 -11.42
N HIS A 100 -3.83 4.93 -12.64
CA HIS A 100 -4.33 6.22 -13.12
C HIS A 100 -5.79 6.12 -13.51
#